data_2e54bf3386b8602053656b788f68f6ec
#
_entry.id   2e54bf3386b8602053656b788f68f6ec
#
_cell.length_a   1.000
_cell.length_b   1.000
_cell.length_c   1.000
_cell.angle_alpha   90.00
_cell.angle_beta   90.00
_cell.angle_gamma   90.00
#
_symmetry.space_group_name_H-M   'P 1'
#
loop_
_entity.id
_entity.type
_entity.pdbx_description
1 polymer ?
#
loop_
_entity_poly.entity_id
_entity_poly.type
_entity_poly.pdbx_seq_one_letter_code
_entity_poly.pdbx_strand_id
1 'polypeptide(L)'
;MLTSRKLLAQKNIRHGFFNRNGGKSKGIYKSLNCGLGSNDKKNKVNENLKVVKNKLNKNSKNIFLLHQIHSNKFIFINKNFKFNKKKIKADAIITDQKKLPIAVLTAD
;
A
#
# COMPACT_ATOMS: atom_id res chain seq x y z
N MET A 1 -1.43 7.16 12.64
CA MET A 1 -0.43 7.04 11.56
C MET A 1 0.87 7.69 12.01
N LEU A 2 1.95 6.95 11.94
CA LEU A 2 3.28 7.47 12.23
C LEU A 2 3.93 8.04 10.96
N THR A 3 4.83 9.00 11.14
CA THR A 3 5.52 9.65 10.02
C THR A 3 7.02 9.80 10.31
N SER A 4 7.80 9.97 9.26
CA SER A 4 9.24 10.26 9.34
C SER A 4 9.48 11.74 9.16
N ARG A 5 10.27 12.35 10.06
CA ARG A 5 10.64 13.78 9.95
C ARG A 5 11.35 14.10 8.64
N LYS A 6 12.24 13.20 8.20
CA LYS A 6 12.99 13.40 6.95
C LYS A 6 12.07 13.42 5.74
N LEU A 7 11.08 12.51 5.71
CA LEU A 7 10.13 12.45 4.60
C LEU A 7 9.12 13.58 4.66
N LEU A 8 8.70 14.02 5.86
CA LEU A 8 7.81 15.18 6.00
C LEU A 8 8.44 16.47 5.45
N ALA A 9 9.76 16.58 5.51
CA ALA A 9 10.47 17.74 4.97
C ALA A 9 10.43 17.80 3.44
N GLN A 10 10.06 16.72 2.77
CA GLN A 10 9.98 16.65 1.31
C GLN A 10 8.58 17.07 0.85
N LYS A 11 8.50 18.23 0.17
CA LYS A 11 7.22 18.82 -0.23
C LYS A 11 6.40 17.96 -1.19
N ASN A 12 7.07 17.12 -1.98
CA ASN A 12 6.42 16.33 -3.02
C ASN A 12 6.11 14.89 -2.59
N ILE A 13 6.36 14.56 -1.32
CA ILE A 13 6.16 13.21 -0.80
C ILE A 13 5.14 13.23 0.33
N ARG A 14 4.15 12.35 0.25
CA ARG A 14 3.27 12.00 1.36
C ARG A 14 3.55 10.57 1.75
N HIS A 15 3.59 10.32 3.04
CA HIS A 15 3.91 8.99 3.56
C HIS A 15 3.22 8.74 4.88
N GLY A 16 3.15 7.47 5.28
CA GLY A 16 2.64 7.08 6.57
C GLY A 16 2.97 5.63 6.88
N PHE A 17 3.11 5.36 8.16
CA PHE A 17 3.25 4.02 8.71
C PHE A 17 1.97 3.72 9.46
N PHE A 18 1.22 2.74 8.99
CA PHE A 18 -0.10 2.40 9.52
C PHE A 18 0.00 1.16 10.40
N ASN A 19 -0.75 1.18 11.50
CA ASN A 19 -0.92 0.00 12.33
C ASN A 19 -2.29 -0.65 12.05
N ARG A 20 -2.65 -1.63 12.85
CA ARG A 20 -3.88 -2.39 12.63
C ARG A 20 -5.18 -1.62 12.93
N ASN A 21 -5.12 -0.41 13.44
CA ASN A 21 -6.31 0.32 13.87
C ASN A 21 -6.94 1.14 12.75
N GLY A 22 -8.25 1.30 12.80
CA GLY A 22 -8.98 2.21 11.92
C GLY A 22 -9.56 1.58 10.65
N GLY A 23 -9.57 0.26 10.55
CA GLY A 23 -10.11 -0.44 9.39
C GLY A 23 -11.49 -1.04 9.60
N LYS A 24 -11.90 -1.85 8.64
CA LYS A 24 -13.23 -2.47 8.54
C LYS A 24 -13.24 -3.96 8.83
N SER A 25 -12.08 -4.61 8.90
CA SER A 25 -12.00 -6.04 9.17
C SER A 25 -12.32 -6.36 10.62
N LYS A 26 -12.82 -7.58 10.86
CA LYS A 26 -13.23 -8.07 12.17
C LYS A 26 -12.49 -9.35 12.53
N GLY A 27 -12.61 -9.79 13.78
CA GLY A 27 -12.00 -11.03 14.25
C GLY A 27 -10.48 -10.94 14.28
N ILE A 28 -9.81 -11.99 13.84
CA ILE A 28 -8.34 -12.04 13.84
C ILE A 28 -7.70 -11.00 12.94
N TYR A 29 -8.44 -10.45 12.00
CA TYR A 29 -7.95 -9.42 11.06
C TYR A 29 -8.26 -7.99 11.50
N LYS A 30 -8.79 -7.82 12.72
CA LYS A 30 -9.21 -6.50 13.23
C LYS A 30 -8.00 -5.57 13.32
N SER A 31 -8.01 -4.44 12.64
CA SER A 31 -9.09 -3.97 11.79
C SER A 31 -8.60 -3.50 10.42
N LEU A 32 -7.37 -3.02 10.28
CA LEU A 32 -6.85 -2.44 9.04
C LEU A 32 -5.99 -3.45 8.26
N ASN A 33 -6.55 -4.64 8.04
CA ASN A 33 -5.85 -5.65 7.25
C ASN A 33 -5.83 -5.24 5.78
N CYS A 34 -4.64 -5.04 5.23
CA CYS A 34 -4.43 -4.67 3.83
C CYS A 34 -3.83 -5.81 3.00
N GLY A 35 -3.77 -7.00 3.56
CA GLY A 35 -3.20 -8.18 2.90
C GLY A 35 -4.18 -8.87 1.98
N LEU A 36 -4.08 -8.63 0.67
CA LEU A 36 -4.91 -9.29 -0.33
C LEU A 36 -4.68 -10.81 -0.39
N GLY A 37 -3.53 -11.29 0.08
CA GLY A 37 -3.22 -12.71 0.17
C GLY A 37 -3.74 -13.38 1.44
N SER A 38 -4.35 -12.64 2.36
CA SER A 38 -4.93 -13.21 3.59
C SER A 38 -6.27 -13.91 3.29
N ASN A 39 -6.77 -14.65 4.29
CA ASN A 39 -8.08 -15.30 4.20
C ASN A 39 -9.23 -14.38 4.60
N ASP A 40 -8.97 -13.09 4.81
CA ASP A 40 -10.01 -12.11 5.07
C ASP A 40 -10.88 -11.89 3.85
N LYS A 41 -12.08 -11.35 4.05
CA LYS A 41 -12.97 -10.99 2.95
C LYS A 41 -12.33 -9.93 2.08
N LYS A 42 -12.28 -10.18 0.78
CA LYS A 42 -11.63 -9.26 -0.18
C LYS A 42 -12.23 -7.86 -0.17
N ASN A 43 -13.56 -7.76 0.02
CA ASN A 43 -14.22 -6.45 0.09
C ASN A 43 -13.74 -5.66 1.33
N LYS A 44 -13.49 -6.33 2.46
CA LYS A 44 -12.98 -5.68 3.66
C LYS A 44 -11.56 -5.19 3.46
N VAL A 45 -10.70 -6.02 2.87
CA VAL A 45 -9.33 -5.63 2.54
C VAL A 45 -9.32 -4.43 1.59
N ASN A 46 -10.17 -4.44 0.57
CA ASN A 46 -10.26 -3.31 -0.37
C ASN A 46 -10.76 -2.03 0.30
N GLU A 47 -11.73 -2.13 1.22
CA GLU A 47 -12.17 -0.98 2.04
C GLU A 47 -11.02 -0.44 2.89
N ASN A 48 -10.23 -1.33 3.50
CA ASN A 48 -9.07 -0.94 4.30
C ASN A 48 -8.02 -0.22 3.46
N LEU A 49 -7.75 -0.69 2.26
CA LEU A 49 -6.82 -0.03 1.34
C LEU A 49 -7.32 1.37 0.94
N LYS A 50 -8.62 1.54 0.77
CA LYS A 50 -9.20 2.88 0.54
C LYS A 50 -9.02 3.80 1.74
N VAL A 51 -9.16 3.28 2.95
CA VAL A 51 -8.91 4.07 4.16
C VAL A 51 -7.48 4.59 4.17
N VAL A 52 -6.50 3.73 3.90
CA VAL A 52 -5.08 4.11 3.84
C VAL A 52 -4.84 5.14 2.75
N LYS A 53 -5.35 4.89 1.55
CA LYS A 53 -5.22 5.81 0.42
C LYS A 53 -5.76 7.20 0.77
N ASN A 54 -6.95 7.27 1.35
CA ASN A 54 -7.59 8.55 1.67
C ASN A 54 -6.84 9.33 2.75
N LYS A 55 -6.20 8.64 3.68
CA LYS A 55 -5.35 9.29 4.68
C LYS A 55 -4.07 9.86 4.08
N LEU A 56 -3.56 9.25 3.02
CA LEU A 56 -2.38 9.75 2.30
C LEU A 56 -2.76 10.88 1.34
N ASN A 57 -3.69 10.62 0.44
CA ASN A 57 -4.18 11.62 -0.52
C ASN A 57 -5.47 11.12 -1.17
N LYS A 58 -6.57 11.79 -0.90
CA LYS A 58 -7.88 11.45 -1.48
C LYS A 58 -7.89 11.47 -3.01
N ASN A 59 -7.08 12.33 -3.60
CA ASN A 59 -7.04 12.54 -5.06
C ASN A 59 -6.05 11.63 -5.77
N SER A 60 -5.46 10.68 -5.06
CA SER A 60 -4.51 9.74 -5.66
C SER A 60 -5.22 8.56 -6.33
N LYS A 61 -4.46 7.82 -7.12
CA LYS A 61 -4.87 6.51 -7.62
C LYS A 61 -4.97 5.51 -6.47
N ASN A 62 -5.48 4.32 -6.75
CA ASN A 62 -5.50 3.23 -5.77
C ASN A 62 -4.07 2.82 -5.39
N ILE A 63 -3.91 2.34 -4.15
CA ILE A 63 -2.61 1.88 -3.67
C ILE A 63 -2.15 0.68 -4.49
N PHE A 64 -0.92 0.74 -4.97
CA PHE A 64 -0.28 -0.37 -5.65
C PHE A 64 0.52 -1.21 -4.66
N LEU A 65 0.22 -2.50 -4.65
CA LEU A 65 0.88 -3.50 -3.79
C LEU A 65 1.46 -4.61 -4.64
N LEU A 66 2.56 -5.18 -4.17
CA LEU A 66 3.18 -6.36 -4.75
C LEU A 66 2.80 -7.61 -3.95
N HIS A 67 2.95 -8.76 -4.58
CA HIS A 67 3.03 -10.02 -3.86
C HIS A 67 4.47 -10.20 -3.37
N GLN A 68 4.71 -9.93 -2.09
CA GLN A 68 6.04 -9.97 -1.47
C GLN A 68 6.49 -11.42 -1.27
N ILE A 69 7.72 -11.72 -1.65
CA ILE A 69 8.28 -13.08 -1.64
C ILE A 69 9.61 -13.17 -0.88
N HIS A 70 9.97 -12.14 -0.12
CA HIS A 70 11.24 -12.05 0.62
C HIS A 70 12.46 -12.18 -0.29
N SER A 71 12.48 -11.42 -1.38
CA SER A 71 13.54 -11.43 -2.39
C SER A 71 14.25 -10.07 -2.44
N ASN A 72 15.24 -9.97 -3.31
CA ASN A 72 15.88 -8.72 -3.69
C ASN A 72 15.33 -8.14 -4.99
N LYS A 73 14.20 -8.65 -5.47
CA LYS A 73 13.59 -8.20 -6.71
C LYS A 73 12.83 -6.88 -6.50
N PHE A 74 12.94 -6.00 -7.46
CA PHE A 74 12.18 -4.77 -7.49
C PHE A 74 11.55 -4.56 -8.86
N ILE A 75 10.54 -3.68 -8.92
CA ILE A 75 9.97 -3.24 -10.19
C ILE A 75 10.04 -1.73 -10.28
N PHE A 76 10.15 -1.23 -11.49
CA PHE A 76 10.09 0.20 -11.79
C PHE A 76 8.80 0.50 -12.54
N ILE A 77 7.98 1.40 -11.98
CA ILE A 77 6.71 1.79 -12.58
C ILE A 77 6.88 3.16 -13.21
N ASN A 78 6.93 3.21 -14.53
CA ASN A 78 6.96 4.43 -15.32
C ASN A 78 5.60 4.69 -15.96
N LYS A 79 5.50 5.74 -16.78
CA LYS A 79 4.26 6.10 -17.46
C LYS A 79 3.73 5.02 -18.41
N ASN A 80 4.60 4.14 -18.88
CA ASN A 80 4.25 3.06 -19.81
C ASN A 80 3.93 1.73 -19.12
N PHE A 81 3.99 1.70 -17.80
CA PHE A 81 3.72 0.49 -17.03
C PHE A 81 2.26 0.07 -17.19
N LYS A 82 2.05 -1.19 -17.54
CA LYS A 82 0.70 -1.74 -17.70
C LYS A 82 0.28 -2.45 -16.41
N PHE A 83 -0.74 -1.88 -15.77
CA PHE A 83 -1.37 -2.51 -14.61
C PHE A 83 -2.29 -3.62 -15.11
N ASN A 84 -1.94 -4.86 -14.83
CA ASN A 84 -2.80 -5.99 -15.15
C ASN A 84 -3.30 -6.65 -13.86
N LYS A 85 -4.23 -7.60 -13.99
CA LYS A 85 -4.83 -8.29 -12.85
C LYS A 85 -3.87 -9.28 -12.17
N LYS A 86 -2.76 -9.61 -12.81
CA LYS A 86 -1.77 -10.52 -12.25
C LYS A 86 -0.92 -9.79 -11.22
N LYS A 87 -0.82 -10.34 -10.02
CA LYS A 87 0.07 -9.80 -9.00
C LYS A 87 1.52 -10.04 -9.40
N ILE A 88 2.31 -8.99 -9.32
CA ILE A 88 3.75 -9.05 -9.57
C ILE A 88 4.44 -9.49 -8.29
N LYS A 89 5.32 -10.49 -8.41
CA LYS A 89 6.12 -11.02 -7.30
C LYS A 89 7.42 -10.24 -7.19
N ALA A 90 7.53 -9.40 -6.18
CA ALA A 90 8.72 -8.61 -5.88
C ALA A 90 8.57 -8.01 -4.49
N ASP A 91 9.62 -7.37 -3.97
CA ASP A 91 9.63 -6.84 -2.61
C ASP A 91 9.93 -5.35 -2.52
N ALA A 92 10.19 -4.71 -3.65
CA ALA A 92 10.41 -3.26 -3.70
C ALA A 92 9.78 -2.65 -4.94
N ILE A 93 9.35 -1.41 -4.81
CA ILE A 93 8.76 -0.64 -5.89
C ILE A 93 9.49 0.68 -6.02
N ILE A 94 9.86 1.03 -7.24
CA ILE A 94 10.40 2.35 -7.58
C ILE A 94 9.44 2.96 -8.61
N THR A 95 9.07 4.21 -8.41
CA THR A 95 8.21 4.91 -9.37
C THR A 95 8.57 6.38 -9.47
N ASP A 96 8.43 6.91 -10.66
CA ASP A 96 8.48 8.34 -10.95
C ASP A 96 7.09 8.93 -11.19
N GLN A 97 6.03 8.15 -11.01
CA GLN A 97 4.67 8.58 -11.30
C GLN A 97 4.07 9.36 -10.14
N LYS A 98 3.51 10.51 -10.45
CA LYS A 98 2.80 11.34 -9.47
C LYS A 98 1.44 10.72 -9.14
N LYS A 99 0.99 10.92 -7.89
CA LYS A 99 -0.31 10.46 -7.39
C LYS A 99 -0.52 8.96 -7.48
N LEU A 100 0.56 8.19 -7.57
CA LEU A 100 0.53 6.74 -7.48
C LEU A 100 1.06 6.33 -6.11
N PRO A 101 0.18 5.98 -5.17
CA PRO A 101 0.64 5.50 -3.87
C PRO A 101 1.14 4.07 -3.98
N ILE A 102 2.29 3.84 -3.42
CA ILE A 102 2.91 2.52 -3.34
C ILE A 102 3.08 2.14 -1.88
N ALA A 103 3.00 0.86 -1.58
CA ALA A 103 3.10 0.40 -0.21
C ALA A 103 3.77 -0.97 -0.12
N VAL A 104 4.32 -1.25 1.05
CA VAL A 104 4.74 -2.60 1.44
C VAL A 104 3.99 -2.98 2.70
N LEU A 105 3.75 -4.26 2.86
CA LEU A 105 3.09 -4.80 4.04
C LEU A 105 4.15 -5.36 4.98
N THR A 106 3.95 -5.11 6.27
CA THR A 106 4.78 -5.68 7.32
C THR A 106 3.87 -6.34 8.36
N ALA A 107 4.36 -7.39 9.00
CA ALA A 107 3.56 -8.18 9.93
C ALA A 107 4.05 -8.10 11.38
N ASP A 108 5.02 -7.26 11.63
CA ASP A 108 5.63 -7.17 12.98
C ASP A 108 5.01 -6.07 13.83
#